data_86a2340e28fd03e6c3cef1c70c65ed59
#
_entry.id   86a2340e28fd03e6c3cef1c70c65ed59
#
_cell.length_a   1.000
_cell.length_b   1.000
_cell.length_c   1.000
_cell.angle_alpha   90.00
_cell.angle_beta   90.00
_cell.angle_gamma   90.00
#
_symmetry.space_group_name_H-M   'P 1'
#
loop_
_entity.id
_entity.type
_entity.pdbx_description
1 polymer ?
#
loop_
_entity_poly.entity_id
_entity_poly.type
_entity_poly.pdbx_seq_one_letter_code
_entity_poly.pdbx_strand_id
1 'polypeptide(L)'
;MTITEQREYQRLLARFIGETQLLQQLDGKTILLTGATGMIGSFLVDVLMTRNRQLPAARQTTVIALARSRHTAEQRFAAWQDSERLRFLACDVAQELPALPLQPDYYIHAASTETASPRCRITSRYS
;
A
#
# COMPACT_ATOMS: atom_id res chain seq x y z
N MET A 1 -9.80 -12.57 12.67
CA MET A 1 -11.00 -11.97 12.07
C MET A 1 -12.02 -13.05 11.78
N THR A 2 -13.25 -12.88 12.27
CA THR A 2 -14.34 -13.83 12.03
C THR A 2 -14.86 -13.73 10.60
N ILE A 3 -15.65 -14.73 10.16
CA ILE A 3 -16.26 -14.69 8.82
C ILE A 3 -17.16 -13.47 8.67
N THR A 4 -17.92 -13.12 9.70
CA THR A 4 -18.80 -11.95 9.70
C THR A 4 -18.00 -10.67 9.57
N GLU A 5 -16.91 -10.52 10.32
CA GLU A 5 -16.04 -9.37 10.26
C GLU A 5 -15.37 -9.24 8.88
N GLN A 6 -14.98 -10.36 8.28
CA GLN A 6 -14.43 -10.37 6.94
C GLN A 6 -15.43 -9.87 5.89
N ARG A 7 -16.70 -10.30 6.00
CA ARG A 7 -17.76 -9.85 5.11
C ARG A 7 -18.03 -8.37 5.26
N GLU A 8 -18.07 -7.88 6.49
CA GLU A 8 -18.26 -6.46 6.78
C GLU A 8 -17.09 -5.65 6.22
N TYR A 9 -15.87 -6.14 6.39
CA TYR A 9 -14.68 -5.49 5.86
C TYR A 9 -14.73 -5.42 4.33
N GLN A 10 -15.11 -6.50 3.66
CA GLN A 10 -15.22 -6.51 2.20
C GLN A 10 -16.30 -5.54 1.71
N ARG A 11 -17.40 -5.44 2.43
CA ARG A 11 -18.45 -4.46 2.12
C ARG A 11 -17.93 -3.02 2.26
N LEU A 12 -17.15 -2.77 3.31
CA LEU A 12 -16.55 -1.47 3.54
C LEU A 12 -15.60 -1.10 2.40
N LEU A 13 -14.76 -2.04 1.98
CA LEU A 13 -13.86 -1.83 0.85
C LEU A 13 -14.64 -1.50 -0.43
N ALA A 14 -15.65 -2.30 -0.74
CA ALA A 14 -16.45 -2.11 -1.94
C ALA A 14 -17.17 -0.76 -1.92
N ARG A 15 -17.71 -0.37 -0.78
CA ARG A 15 -18.38 0.90 -0.61
C ARG A 15 -17.41 2.07 -0.79
N PHE A 16 -16.25 2.00 -0.15
CA PHE A 16 -15.23 3.03 -0.26
C PHE A 16 -14.79 3.21 -1.71
N ILE A 17 -14.53 2.11 -2.41
CA ILE A 17 -14.13 2.12 -3.81
C ILE A 17 -15.21 2.76 -4.67
N GLY A 18 -16.48 2.41 -4.44
CA GLY A 18 -17.60 2.93 -5.23
C GLY A 18 -17.88 4.42 -5.00
N GLU A 19 -17.59 4.92 -3.80
CA GLU A 19 -17.89 6.31 -3.44
C GLU A 19 -16.72 7.26 -3.66
N THR A 20 -15.49 6.74 -3.83
CA THR A 20 -14.29 7.57 -3.90
C THR A 20 -13.80 7.70 -5.33
N GLN A 21 -14.06 8.86 -5.95
CA GLN A 21 -13.61 9.12 -7.31
C GLN A 21 -12.10 9.40 -7.40
N LEU A 22 -11.48 9.78 -6.29
CA LEU A 22 -10.05 10.08 -6.25
C LEU A 22 -9.17 8.91 -6.68
N LEU A 23 -9.65 7.69 -6.50
CA LEU A 23 -8.91 6.49 -6.88
C LEU A 23 -8.63 6.42 -8.38
N GLN A 24 -9.45 7.05 -9.20
CA GLN A 24 -9.23 7.09 -10.65
C GLN A 24 -7.93 7.80 -11.02
N GLN A 25 -7.50 8.74 -10.19
CA GLN A 25 -6.24 9.46 -10.41
C GLN A 25 -5.02 8.55 -10.22
N LEU A 26 -5.20 7.42 -9.59
CA LEU A 26 -4.14 6.45 -9.32
C LEU A 26 -4.05 5.37 -10.41
N ASP A 27 -4.94 5.39 -11.39
CA ASP A 27 -4.96 4.39 -12.46
C ASP A 27 -3.64 4.40 -13.23
N GLY A 28 -3.02 3.23 -13.32
CA GLY A 28 -1.75 3.06 -14.01
C GLY A 28 -0.54 3.68 -13.31
N LYS A 29 -0.72 4.16 -12.09
CA LYS A 29 0.33 4.83 -11.33
C LYS A 29 1.01 3.89 -10.35
N THR A 30 2.20 4.27 -9.93
CA THR A 30 2.99 3.54 -8.92
C THR A 30 3.03 4.38 -7.65
N ILE A 31 2.69 3.75 -6.53
CA ILE A 31 2.62 4.40 -5.23
C ILE A 31 3.62 3.77 -4.29
N LEU A 32 4.41 4.60 -3.62
CA LEU A 32 5.24 4.19 -2.51
C LEU A 32 4.47 4.45 -1.21
N LEU A 33 4.22 3.41 -0.44
CA LEU A 33 3.43 3.49 0.78
C LEU A 33 4.28 3.09 1.98
N THR A 34 4.49 4.01 2.90
CA THR A 34 5.16 3.72 4.16
C THR A 34 4.13 3.34 5.23
N GLY A 35 4.54 2.54 6.21
CA GLY A 35 3.63 2.09 7.25
C GLY A 35 2.54 1.17 6.72
N ALA A 36 2.87 0.34 5.75
CA ALA A 36 1.90 -0.50 5.04
C ALA A 36 1.18 -1.50 5.95
N THR A 37 1.81 -1.97 7.02
CA THR A 37 1.20 -2.94 7.95
C THR A 37 0.40 -2.29 9.07
N GLY A 38 0.41 -0.95 9.17
CA GLY A 38 -0.44 -0.23 10.11
C GLY A 38 -1.89 -0.25 9.70
N MET A 39 -2.77 0.29 10.55
CA MET A 39 -4.21 0.27 10.31
C MET A 39 -4.59 0.98 9.00
N ILE A 40 -4.12 2.21 8.81
CA ILE A 40 -4.45 2.99 7.62
C ILE A 40 -3.74 2.45 6.40
N GLY A 41 -2.44 2.13 6.53
CA GLY A 41 -1.65 1.62 5.41
C GLY A 41 -2.19 0.30 4.87
N SER A 42 -2.53 -0.62 5.74
CA SER A 42 -3.07 -1.92 5.31
C SER A 42 -4.44 -1.79 4.67
N PHE A 43 -5.27 -0.88 5.17
CA PHE A 43 -6.57 -0.58 4.54
C PHE A 43 -6.37 -0.05 3.11
N LEU A 44 -5.43 0.88 2.93
CA LEU A 44 -5.15 1.43 1.60
C LEU A 44 -4.65 0.37 0.61
N VAL A 45 -3.79 -0.53 1.07
CA VAL A 45 -3.34 -1.65 0.22
C VAL A 45 -4.53 -2.50 -0.20
N ASP A 46 -5.39 -2.87 0.75
CA ASP A 46 -6.56 -3.68 0.45
C ASP A 46 -7.50 -2.98 -0.53
N VAL A 47 -7.71 -1.67 -0.36
CA VAL A 47 -8.54 -0.87 -1.28
C VAL A 47 -7.96 -0.92 -2.70
N LEU A 48 -6.67 -0.65 -2.83
CA LEU A 48 -6.03 -0.57 -4.15
C LEU A 48 -5.97 -1.94 -4.84
N MET A 49 -5.66 -2.99 -4.10
CA MET A 49 -5.62 -4.32 -4.65
C MET A 49 -7.01 -4.85 -5.02
N THR A 50 -8.02 -4.55 -4.19
CA THR A 50 -9.40 -4.93 -4.49
C THR A 50 -9.88 -4.21 -5.76
N ARG A 51 -9.58 -2.92 -5.87
CA ARG A 51 -9.92 -2.15 -7.06
C ARG A 51 -9.22 -2.69 -8.31
N ASN A 52 -7.96 -3.10 -8.18
CA ASN A 52 -7.20 -3.67 -9.29
C ASN A 52 -7.87 -4.89 -9.91
N ARG A 53 -8.58 -5.69 -9.12
CA ARG A 53 -9.31 -6.86 -9.64
C ARG A 53 -10.38 -6.48 -10.66
N GLN A 54 -10.86 -5.26 -10.62
CA GLN A 54 -11.91 -4.76 -11.52
C GLN A 54 -11.35 -4.00 -12.71
N LEU A 55 -10.02 -3.84 -12.78
CA LEU A 55 -9.38 -3.02 -13.79
C LEU A 55 -8.52 -3.86 -14.74
N PRO A 56 -8.43 -3.47 -16.02
CA PRO A 56 -7.46 -4.07 -16.94
C PRO A 56 -6.03 -3.74 -16.47
N ALA A 57 -5.08 -4.56 -16.87
CA ALA A 57 -3.69 -4.45 -16.42
C ALA A 57 -3.11 -3.05 -16.62
N ALA A 58 -3.42 -2.39 -17.72
CA ALA A 58 -2.91 -1.05 -18.03
C ALA A 58 -3.37 0.03 -17.06
N ARG A 59 -4.49 -0.20 -16.36
CA ARG A 59 -5.06 0.76 -15.42
C ARG A 59 -4.82 0.39 -13.96
N GLN A 60 -4.24 -0.77 -13.70
CA GLN A 60 -3.98 -1.19 -12.33
C GLN A 60 -2.92 -0.33 -11.66
N THR A 61 -3.11 -0.09 -10.37
CA THR A 61 -2.18 0.66 -9.54
C THR A 61 -1.13 -0.30 -8.98
N THR A 62 0.13 0.08 -9.06
CA THR A 62 1.24 -0.67 -8.45
C THR A 62 1.56 -0.04 -7.10
N VAL A 63 1.67 -0.86 -6.07
CA VAL A 63 2.01 -0.41 -4.72
C VAL A 63 3.35 -1.01 -4.31
N ILE A 64 4.26 -0.14 -3.91
CA ILE A 64 5.52 -0.52 -3.27
C ILE A 64 5.30 -0.29 -1.78
N ALA A 65 5.10 -1.36 -1.05
CA ALA A 65 4.78 -1.32 0.37
C ALA A 65 6.06 -1.44 1.21
N LEU A 66 6.35 -0.41 1.98
CA LEU A 66 7.46 -0.41 2.92
C LEU A 66 6.97 -0.84 4.29
N ALA A 67 7.61 -1.85 4.84
CA ALA A 67 7.32 -2.35 6.18
C ALA A 67 8.61 -2.73 6.87
N ARG A 68 8.63 -2.66 8.21
CA ARG A 68 9.80 -3.07 8.98
C ARG A 68 10.11 -4.55 8.80
N SER A 69 9.08 -5.37 8.80
CA SER A 69 9.19 -6.82 8.69
C SER A 69 8.49 -7.28 7.42
N ARG A 70 9.27 -7.86 6.52
CA ARG A 70 8.73 -8.47 5.32
C ARG A 70 7.79 -9.62 5.66
N HIS A 71 8.16 -10.40 6.68
CA HIS A 71 7.35 -11.53 7.12
C HIS A 71 5.96 -11.09 7.59
N THR A 72 5.90 -10.03 8.42
CA THR A 72 4.62 -9.47 8.88
C THR A 72 3.78 -8.98 7.71
N ALA A 73 4.42 -8.29 6.76
CA ALA A 73 3.74 -7.80 5.57
C ALA A 73 3.19 -8.93 4.72
N GLU A 74 3.97 -9.98 4.50
CA GLU A 74 3.54 -11.13 3.72
C GLU A 74 2.36 -11.85 4.36
N GLN A 75 2.34 -11.96 5.68
CA GLN A 75 1.21 -12.54 6.42
C GLN A 75 -0.04 -11.67 6.30
N ARG A 76 0.09 -10.37 6.50
CA ARG A 76 -1.05 -9.45 6.45
C ARG A 76 -1.68 -9.41 5.06
N PHE A 77 -0.85 -9.48 4.03
CA PHE A 77 -1.29 -9.36 2.65
C PHE A 77 -1.28 -10.69 1.90
N ALA A 78 -1.46 -11.79 2.62
CA ALA A 78 -1.45 -13.14 2.02
C ALA A 78 -2.47 -13.28 0.90
N ALA A 79 -3.61 -12.58 0.98
CA ALA A 79 -4.63 -12.59 -0.06
C ALA A 79 -4.13 -12.00 -1.39
N TRP A 80 -3.06 -11.22 -1.36
CA TRP A 80 -2.51 -10.52 -2.52
C TRP A 80 -1.15 -11.05 -2.96
N GLN A 81 -0.70 -12.18 -2.42
CA GLN A 81 0.65 -12.70 -2.66
C GLN A 81 0.94 -12.99 -4.12
N ASP A 82 -0.07 -13.29 -4.91
CA ASP A 82 0.08 -13.59 -6.34
C ASP A 82 0.00 -12.34 -7.21
N SER A 83 -0.22 -11.18 -6.61
CA SER A 83 -0.35 -9.94 -7.38
C SER A 83 1.02 -9.38 -7.74
N GLU A 84 1.22 -9.12 -9.03
CA GLU A 84 2.41 -8.42 -9.51
C GLU A 84 2.38 -6.94 -9.17
N ARG A 85 1.23 -6.43 -8.74
CA ARG A 85 1.02 -5.01 -8.44
C ARG A 85 1.31 -4.64 -7.00
N LEU A 86 1.64 -5.61 -6.15
CA LEU A 86 2.04 -5.36 -4.77
C LEU A 86 3.46 -5.88 -4.55
N ARG A 87 4.36 -4.97 -4.22
CA ARG A 87 5.76 -5.29 -3.95
C ARG A 87 6.11 -4.85 -2.56
N PHE A 88 6.84 -5.70 -1.84
CA PHE A 88 7.27 -5.41 -0.47
C PHE A 88 8.75 -5.09 -0.43
N LEU A 89 9.07 -4.04 0.32
CA LEU A 89 10.46 -3.73 0.65
C LEU A 89 10.56 -3.62 2.17
N ALA A 90 11.50 -4.36 2.73
CA ALA A 90 11.82 -4.21 4.14
C ALA A 90 12.60 -2.92 4.33
N CYS A 91 12.06 -2.02 5.12
CA CYS A 91 12.69 -0.74 5.41
C CYS A 91 12.44 -0.39 6.87
N ASP A 92 13.52 -0.26 7.62
CA ASP A 92 13.46 0.34 8.94
C ASP A 92 13.45 1.85 8.74
N VAL A 93 12.52 2.54 9.40
CA VAL A 93 12.44 4.02 9.33
C VAL A 93 13.73 4.72 9.78
N ALA A 94 14.64 4.01 10.42
CA ALA A 94 15.95 4.54 10.81
C ALA A 94 17.02 4.38 9.72
N GLN A 95 16.72 3.71 8.62
CA GLN A 95 17.68 3.43 7.55
C GLN A 95 17.31 4.17 6.28
N GLU A 96 18.30 4.32 5.39
CA GLU A 96 18.04 4.89 4.08
C GLU A 96 17.13 3.99 3.26
N LEU A 97 16.34 4.62 2.41
CA LEU A 97 15.46 3.92 1.50
C LEU A 97 16.28 3.01 0.58
N PRO A 98 15.95 1.71 0.48
CA PRO A 98 16.65 0.85 -0.47
C PRO A 98 16.37 1.28 -1.91
N ALA A 99 17.16 0.77 -2.85
CA ALA A 99 16.92 1.00 -4.27
C ALA A 99 15.52 0.49 -4.63
N LEU A 100 14.73 1.36 -5.26
CA LEU A 100 13.37 1.01 -5.61
C LEU A 100 13.32 0.27 -6.95
N PRO A 101 12.48 -0.77 -7.07
CA PRO A 101 12.33 -1.49 -8.33
C PRO A 101 11.66 -0.66 -9.43
N LEU A 102 10.88 0.34 -9.05
CA LEU A 102 10.15 1.21 -9.95
C LEU A 102 10.19 2.64 -9.44
N GLN A 103 10.08 3.60 -10.35
CA GLN A 103 9.97 5.02 -9.98
C GLN A 103 8.54 5.32 -9.51
N PRO A 104 8.33 5.72 -8.25
CA PRO A 104 6.99 6.06 -7.78
C PRO A 104 6.47 7.35 -8.39
N ASP A 105 5.17 7.39 -8.66
CA ASP A 105 4.47 8.60 -9.06
C ASP A 105 3.96 9.37 -7.85
N TYR A 106 3.60 8.65 -6.79
CA TYR A 106 3.06 9.23 -5.56
C TYR A 106 3.69 8.57 -4.33
N TYR A 107 3.71 9.32 -3.25
CA TYR A 107 4.18 8.86 -1.94
C TYR A 107 3.06 9.02 -0.93
N ILE A 108 2.75 7.96 -0.21
CA ILE A 108 1.79 8.00 0.88
C ILE A 108 2.50 7.57 2.15
N HIS A 109 2.52 8.46 3.13
CA HIS A 109 3.14 8.21 4.41
C HIS A 109 2.05 7.90 5.44
N ALA A 110 1.81 6.61 5.68
CA ALA A 110 0.80 6.13 6.62
C ALA A 110 1.38 5.66 7.95
N ALA A 111 2.69 5.84 8.14
CA ALA A 111 3.33 5.50 9.41
C ALA A 111 2.85 6.46 10.50
N SER A 112 2.69 5.93 11.73
CA SER A 112 2.28 6.74 12.86
C SER A 112 3.35 7.79 13.17
N THR A 113 2.91 9.00 13.51
CA THR A 113 3.81 10.13 13.78
C THR A 113 4.73 9.91 14.98
N GLU A 114 4.34 9.05 15.91
CA GLU A 114 5.15 8.76 17.09
C GLU A 114 6.36 7.89 16.76
N THR A 115 6.26 7.08 15.72
CA THR A 115 7.33 6.19 15.28
C THR A 115 7.94 6.64 13.96
N ALA A 116 7.32 7.60 13.29
CA ALA A 116 7.84 8.17 12.06
C ALA A 116 9.01 9.07 12.40
N SER A 117 10.17 8.47 12.56
CA SER A 117 11.38 9.25 12.57
C SER A 117 11.46 9.97 11.22
N PRO A 118 11.71 11.29 11.20
CA PRO A 118 11.91 12.04 9.97
C PRO A 118 13.13 11.58 9.17
N ARG A 119 13.68 10.45 9.50
CA ARG A 119 14.88 9.88 8.91
C ARG A 119 14.62 9.03 7.66
N CYS A 120 13.37 8.72 7.35
CA CYS A 120 13.06 8.16 6.05
C CYS A 120 13.13 9.31 5.05
N ARG A 121 14.31 9.55 4.49
CA ARG A 121 14.56 10.67 3.57
C ARG A 121 14.00 10.41 2.19
N ILE A 122 12.72 10.10 2.13
CA ILE A 122 12.03 9.87 0.87
C ILE A 122 12.02 11.14 0.03
N THR A 123 11.88 12.29 0.70
CA THR A 123 11.70 13.58 0.05
C THR A 123 12.93 14.13 -0.64
N SER A 124 14.14 13.81 -0.17
CA SER A 124 15.35 14.38 -0.76
C SER A 124 15.78 13.71 -2.05
N ARG A 125 15.24 12.55 -2.38
CA ARG A 125 15.64 11.75 -3.54
C ARG A 125 14.67 11.85 -4.71
N TYR A 126 13.42 12.25 -4.46
CA TYR A 126 12.35 12.14 -5.44
C TYR A 126 11.47 13.40 -5.53
N SER A 127 11.79 14.42 -4.78
CA SER A 127 11.08 15.71 -4.86
C SER A 127 11.44 16.49 -6.11
#